data_45f102590a25f69a365e9789a23bd17b
#
_entry.id   45f102590a25f69a365e9789a23bd17b
#
_cell.length_a   1.000
_cell.length_b   1.000
_cell.length_c   1.000
_cell.angle_alpha   90.00
_cell.angle_beta   90.00
_cell.angle_gamma   90.00
#
_symmetry.space_group_name_H-M   'P 1'
#
loop_
_entity.id
_entity.type
_entity.pdbx_description
1 polymer ?
#
loop_
_entity_poly.entity_id
_entity_poly.type
_entity_poly.pdbx_seq_one_letter_code
_entity_poly.pdbx_strand_id
1 'polypeptide(L)'
;MSRRHSAEKREINPDPKYGNLVVSKFMNSIMYEGKKSVAETIVYGAFEIIEGKTKSNPIQVFEQALDNVMPSIEVRSRRVGGATYQVPVEVRTTRRQALGIRWIISSARERGEKTMTERLSAELLDASNNRGNAVKKREDTHRMAEANRAFSHYRW
;
A
#
# COMPACT_ATOMS: atom_id res chain seq x y z
N MET A 1 -22.11 16.36 -0.19
CA MET A 1 -20.85 16.42 -0.95
C MET A 1 -20.59 17.84 -1.41
N SER A 2 -19.39 18.36 -1.21
CA SER A 2 -19.01 19.69 -1.72
C SER A 2 -18.85 19.65 -3.25
N ARG A 3 -19.60 20.48 -3.96
CA ARG A 3 -19.48 20.62 -5.43
C ARG A 3 -18.59 21.80 -5.85
N ARG A 4 -18.29 22.73 -4.92
CA ARG A 4 -17.60 23.98 -5.22
C ARG A 4 -16.11 23.96 -4.85
N HIS A 5 -15.72 23.16 -3.87
CA HIS A 5 -14.33 23.00 -3.44
C HIS A 5 -14.06 21.58 -2.97
N SER A 6 -12.80 21.17 -3.00
CA SER A 6 -12.37 19.91 -2.41
C SER A 6 -12.32 20.04 -0.88
N ALA A 7 -12.59 18.94 -0.16
CA ALA A 7 -12.45 18.93 1.28
C ALA A 7 -10.98 19.19 1.68
N GLU A 8 -10.81 19.95 2.76
CA GLU A 8 -9.48 20.17 3.34
C GLU A 8 -8.87 18.84 3.82
N LYS A 9 -7.60 18.68 3.56
CA LYS A 9 -6.86 17.51 4.03
C LYS A 9 -6.50 17.70 5.49
N ARG A 10 -6.96 16.77 6.35
CA ARG A 10 -6.57 16.77 7.76
C ARG A 10 -5.08 16.45 7.88
N GLU A 11 -4.40 17.18 8.73
CA GLU A 11 -3.02 16.86 9.10
C GLU A 11 -2.99 15.59 9.96
N ILE A 12 -2.00 14.76 9.72
CA ILE A 12 -1.77 13.52 10.47
C ILE A 12 -0.48 13.70 11.24
N ASN A 13 -0.55 13.51 12.55
CA ASN A 13 0.65 13.55 13.40
C ASN A 13 1.53 12.31 13.11
N PRO A 14 2.85 12.45 13.12
CA PRO A 14 3.75 11.33 13.01
C PRO A 14 3.57 10.35 14.18
N ASP A 15 4.01 9.12 13.97
CA ASP A 15 3.96 8.07 14.99
C ASP A 15 4.82 8.42 16.20
N PRO A 16 4.32 8.25 17.44
CA PRO A 16 5.05 8.64 18.66
C PRO A 16 6.29 7.76 18.93
N LYS A 17 6.31 6.49 18.50
CA LYS A 17 7.44 5.57 18.77
C LYS A 17 8.60 5.77 17.79
N TYR A 18 8.31 5.98 16.50
CA TYR A 18 9.30 6.07 15.43
C TYR A 18 9.36 7.43 14.74
N GLY A 19 8.45 8.36 15.06
CA GLY A 19 8.39 9.68 14.44
C GLY A 19 8.05 9.66 12.94
N ASN A 20 7.52 8.55 12.41
CA ASN A 20 7.31 8.36 10.98
C ASN A 20 5.85 8.60 10.57
N LEU A 21 5.63 9.54 9.66
CA LEU A 21 4.29 9.88 9.15
C LEU A 21 3.65 8.75 8.34
N VAL A 22 4.46 7.97 7.62
CA VAL A 22 3.96 6.86 6.79
C VAL A 22 3.45 5.73 7.67
N VAL A 23 4.12 5.44 8.78
CA VAL A 23 3.68 4.47 9.79
C VAL A 23 2.34 4.90 10.38
N SER A 24 2.17 6.19 10.71
CA SER A 24 0.90 6.71 11.21
C SER A 24 -0.24 6.54 10.18
N LYS A 25 0.01 6.83 8.90
CA LYS A 25 -0.95 6.56 7.81
C LYS A 25 -1.28 5.07 7.67
N PHE A 26 -0.28 4.22 7.83
CA PHE A 26 -0.44 2.77 7.78
C PHE A 26 -1.33 2.27 8.92
N MET A 27 -1.12 2.73 10.16
CA MET A 27 -1.97 2.43 11.32
C MET A 27 -3.42 2.86 11.09
N ASN A 28 -3.62 4.06 10.56
CA ASN A 28 -4.97 4.54 10.23
C ASN A 28 -5.65 3.69 9.14
N SER A 29 -4.89 3.09 8.24
CA SER A 29 -5.41 2.26 7.15
C SER A 29 -5.72 0.83 7.58
N ILE A 30 -4.98 0.28 8.55
CA ILE A 30 -5.23 -1.07 9.11
C ILE A 30 -6.36 -1.07 10.14
N MET A 31 -6.64 0.10 10.73
CA MET A 31 -7.66 0.28 11.76
C MET A 31 -9.06 -0.06 11.25
N TYR A 32 -9.85 -0.76 12.09
CA TYR A 32 -11.28 -0.98 11.92
C TYR A 32 -12.08 -0.29 13.03
N GLU A 33 -13.26 0.21 12.71
CA GLU A 33 -14.23 0.75 13.68
C GLU A 33 -13.65 1.85 14.59
N GLY A 34 -12.60 2.54 14.15
CA GLY A 34 -11.93 3.56 14.97
C GLY A 34 -11.06 3.01 16.12
N LYS A 35 -10.83 1.69 16.20
CA LYS A 35 -10.03 1.04 17.27
C LYS A 35 -8.54 1.26 17.02
N LYS A 36 -8.06 2.47 17.25
CA LYS A 36 -6.68 2.87 16.95
C LYS A 36 -5.65 2.15 17.82
N SER A 37 -5.93 1.96 19.11
CA SER A 37 -5.02 1.24 20.04
C SER A 37 -4.74 -0.19 19.58
N VAL A 38 -5.74 -0.88 19.04
CA VAL A 38 -5.58 -2.23 18.48
C VAL A 38 -4.69 -2.19 17.23
N ALA A 39 -4.88 -1.21 16.34
CA ALA A 39 -4.04 -1.03 15.17
C ALA A 39 -2.58 -0.74 15.53
N GLU A 40 -2.34 0.09 16.55
CA GLU A 40 -1.01 0.38 17.08
C GLU A 40 -0.35 -0.90 17.64
N THR A 41 -1.06 -1.68 18.45
CA THR A 41 -0.57 -2.95 18.99
C THR A 41 -0.19 -3.93 17.88
N ILE A 42 -0.99 -4.03 16.81
CA ILE A 42 -0.69 -4.90 15.66
C ILE A 42 0.58 -4.44 14.94
N VAL A 43 0.72 -3.16 14.66
CA VAL A 43 1.86 -2.63 13.89
C VAL A 43 3.14 -2.68 14.71
N TYR A 44 3.11 -2.26 15.96
CA TYR A 44 4.29 -2.34 16.84
C TYR A 44 4.72 -3.78 17.10
N GLY A 45 3.78 -4.68 17.38
CA GLY A 45 4.09 -6.09 17.54
C GLY A 45 4.66 -6.73 16.26
N ALA A 46 4.17 -6.33 15.08
CA ALA A 46 4.76 -6.79 13.82
C ALA A 46 6.19 -6.28 13.65
N PHE A 47 6.49 -5.05 14.02
CA PHE A 47 7.84 -4.49 13.97
C PHE A 47 8.79 -5.17 14.97
N GLU A 48 8.33 -5.51 16.16
CA GLU A 48 9.12 -6.28 17.13
C GLU A 48 9.46 -7.68 16.61
N ILE A 49 8.51 -8.35 15.94
CA ILE A 49 8.78 -9.65 15.30
C ILE A 49 9.80 -9.51 14.17
N ILE A 50 9.71 -8.44 13.35
CA ILE A 50 10.66 -8.17 12.28
C ILE A 50 12.07 -7.93 12.85
N GLU A 51 12.19 -7.08 13.85
CA GLU A 51 13.45 -6.78 14.53
C GLU A 51 14.09 -8.06 15.12
N GLY A 52 13.29 -8.89 15.80
CA GLY A 52 13.73 -10.17 16.34
C GLY A 52 14.25 -11.15 15.28
N LYS A 53 13.65 -11.16 14.09
CA LYS A 53 14.03 -12.07 12.99
C LYS A 53 15.22 -11.57 12.17
N THR A 54 15.23 -10.27 11.87
CA THR A 54 16.23 -9.69 10.94
C THR A 54 17.38 -9.02 11.65
N LYS A 55 17.24 -8.68 12.93
CA LYS A 55 18.18 -7.85 13.71
C LYS A 55 18.47 -6.49 13.05
N SER A 56 17.57 -6.04 12.18
CA SER A 56 17.65 -4.78 11.43
C SER A 56 16.59 -3.81 11.94
N ASN A 57 16.76 -2.52 11.62
CA ASN A 57 15.75 -1.52 11.95
C ASN A 57 14.41 -1.85 11.23
N PRO A 58 13.31 -2.09 11.96
CA PRO A 58 12.03 -2.47 11.37
C PRO A 58 11.45 -1.39 10.44
N ILE A 59 11.78 -0.12 10.66
CA ILE A 59 11.35 0.98 9.79
C ILE A 59 11.98 0.86 8.40
N GLN A 60 13.26 0.51 8.31
CA GLN A 60 13.93 0.32 7.03
C GLN A 60 13.30 -0.84 6.24
N VAL A 61 13.00 -1.95 6.92
CA VAL A 61 12.30 -3.09 6.31
C VAL A 61 10.90 -2.69 5.84
N PHE A 62 10.18 -1.90 6.62
CA PHE A 62 8.85 -1.38 6.27
C PHE A 62 8.90 -0.46 5.05
N GLU A 63 9.83 0.50 5.02
CA GLU A 63 9.99 1.42 3.90
C GLU A 63 10.39 0.68 2.62
N GLN A 64 11.33 -0.25 2.70
CA GLN A 64 11.72 -1.11 1.59
C GLN A 64 10.56 -1.96 1.08
N ALA A 65 9.78 -2.57 1.99
CA ALA A 65 8.59 -3.33 1.63
C ALA A 65 7.56 -2.46 0.90
N LEU A 66 7.33 -1.25 1.40
CA LEU A 66 6.40 -0.30 0.78
C LEU A 66 6.88 0.13 -0.61
N ASP A 67 8.15 0.47 -0.77
CA ASP A 67 8.74 0.84 -2.05
C ASP A 67 8.64 -0.29 -3.08
N ASN A 68 8.86 -1.54 -2.65
CA ASN A 68 8.73 -2.72 -3.49
C ASN A 68 7.28 -3.01 -3.91
N VAL A 69 6.28 -2.54 -3.18
CA VAL A 69 4.86 -2.77 -3.49
C VAL A 69 4.21 -1.60 -4.22
N MET A 70 4.74 -0.39 -4.07
CA MET A 70 4.17 0.80 -4.71
C MET A 70 4.23 0.73 -6.24
N PRO A 71 3.07 0.83 -6.96
CA PRO A 71 3.05 0.81 -8.41
C PRO A 71 3.48 2.16 -9.00
N SER A 72 4.20 2.12 -10.12
CA SER A 72 4.51 3.31 -10.92
C SER A 72 3.44 3.62 -11.97
N ILE A 73 2.75 2.58 -12.46
CA ILE A 73 1.74 2.66 -13.51
C ILE A 73 0.48 1.90 -13.06
N GLU A 74 -0.68 2.43 -13.39
CA GLU A 74 -1.98 1.76 -13.26
C GLU A 74 -2.77 1.84 -14.56
N VAL A 75 -3.81 1.03 -14.70
CA VAL A 75 -4.74 1.09 -15.85
C VAL A 75 -6.00 1.82 -15.42
N ARG A 76 -6.45 2.76 -16.24
CA ARG A 76 -7.74 3.45 -16.06
C ARG A 76 -8.61 3.26 -17.27
N SER A 77 -9.88 2.98 -17.02
CA SER A 77 -10.88 2.89 -18.09
C SER A 77 -11.20 4.28 -18.64
N ARG A 78 -11.16 4.41 -19.97
CA ARG A 78 -11.62 5.60 -20.70
C ARG A 78 -12.58 5.20 -21.80
N ARG A 79 -13.68 5.91 -21.91
CA ARG A 79 -14.66 5.71 -22.97
C ARG A 79 -14.37 6.65 -24.16
N VAL A 80 -14.13 6.07 -25.33
CA VAL A 80 -13.86 6.82 -26.56
C VAL A 80 -14.73 6.23 -27.67
N GLY A 81 -15.56 7.06 -28.33
CA GLY A 81 -16.40 6.62 -29.44
C GLY A 81 -17.36 5.46 -29.11
N GLY A 82 -17.82 5.34 -27.85
CA GLY A 82 -18.70 4.25 -27.42
C GLY A 82 -17.99 2.99 -26.92
N ALA A 83 -16.71 2.81 -27.20
CA ALA A 83 -15.89 1.71 -26.66
C ALA A 83 -15.15 2.13 -25.37
N THR A 84 -14.93 1.17 -24.48
CA THR A 84 -14.18 1.39 -23.23
C THR A 84 -12.78 0.79 -23.39
N TYR A 85 -11.76 1.64 -23.25
CA TYR A 85 -10.35 1.26 -23.32
C TYR A 85 -9.71 1.32 -21.93
N GLN A 86 -8.80 0.37 -21.67
CA GLN A 86 -7.95 0.37 -20.48
C GLN A 86 -6.67 1.15 -20.81
N VAL A 87 -6.55 2.37 -20.30
CA VAL A 87 -5.44 3.27 -20.65
C VAL A 87 -4.41 3.24 -19.52
N PRO A 88 -3.12 2.92 -19.79
CA PRO A 88 -2.06 3.00 -18.80
C PRO A 88 -1.75 4.45 -18.46
N VAL A 89 -1.70 4.75 -17.15
CA VAL A 89 -1.46 6.09 -16.61
C VAL A 89 -0.45 6.01 -15.48
N GLU A 90 0.46 6.96 -15.41
CA GLU A 90 1.38 7.10 -14.28
C GLU A 90 0.62 7.42 -13.00
N VAL A 91 1.05 6.80 -11.91
CA VAL A 91 0.41 6.96 -10.61
C VAL A 91 1.08 8.10 -9.84
N ARG A 92 0.30 9.08 -9.37
CA ARG A 92 0.79 10.18 -8.53
C ARG A 92 1.35 9.65 -7.21
N THR A 93 2.38 10.28 -6.66
CA THR A 93 3.10 9.83 -5.45
C THR A 93 2.17 9.53 -4.27
N THR A 94 1.21 10.42 -4.00
CA THR A 94 0.24 10.19 -2.90
C THR A 94 -0.63 8.96 -3.11
N ARG A 95 -1.01 8.67 -4.35
CA ARG A 95 -1.79 7.49 -4.71
C ARG A 95 -0.93 6.22 -4.71
N ARG A 96 0.33 6.30 -5.15
CA ARG A 96 1.28 5.19 -5.07
C ARG A 96 1.38 4.67 -3.63
N GLN A 97 1.61 5.59 -2.68
CA GLN A 97 1.69 5.26 -1.26
C GLN A 97 0.39 4.63 -0.76
N ALA A 98 -0.77 5.21 -1.10
CA ALA A 98 -2.07 4.69 -0.67
C ALA A 98 -2.36 3.29 -1.23
N LEU A 99 -1.97 3.01 -2.48
CA LEU A 99 -2.09 1.68 -3.10
C LEU A 99 -1.16 0.68 -2.44
N GLY A 100 0.12 1.03 -2.20
CA GLY A 100 1.09 0.17 -1.53
C GLY A 100 0.60 -0.24 -0.14
N ILE A 101 0.16 0.71 0.67
CA ILE A 101 -0.41 0.46 2.00
C ILE A 101 -1.61 -0.49 1.91
N ARG A 102 -2.55 -0.22 1.01
CA ARG A 102 -3.75 -1.05 0.83
C ARG A 102 -3.42 -2.47 0.42
N TRP A 103 -2.49 -2.65 -0.50
CA TRP A 103 -2.12 -3.98 -1.00
C TRP A 103 -1.38 -4.80 0.06
N ILE A 104 -0.48 -4.20 0.82
CA ILE A 104 0.17 -4.87 1.95
C ILE A 104 -0.88 -5.33 2.97
N ILE A 105 -1.80 -4.45 3.37
CA ILE A 105 -2.83 -4.78 4.36
C ILE A 105 -3.77 -5.87 3.85
N SER A 106 -4.25 -5.78 2.59
CA SER A 106 -5.13 -6.81 2.05
C SER A 106 -4.43 -8.16 1.94
N SER A 107 -3.19 -8.18 1.44
CA SER A 107 -2.41 -9.42 1.34
C SER A 107 -2.09 -10.02 2.70
N ALA A 108 -1.76 -9.20 3.71
CA ALA A 108 -1.57 -9.66 5.07
C ALA A 108 -2.84 -10.32 5.65
N ARG A 109 -4.01 -9.75 5.39
CA ARG A 109 -5.29 -10.31 5.87
C ARG A 109 -5.63 -11.67 5.24
N GLU A 110 -5.20 -11.92 4.02
CA GLU A 110 -5.40 -13.18 3.29
C GLU A 110 -4.44 -14.30 3.71
N ARG A 111 -3.42 -13.99 4.52
CA ARG A 111 -2.45 -14.98 5.00
C ARG A 111 -3.06 -15.94 6.02
N GLY A 112 -2.45 -17.11 6.14
CA GLY A 112 -2.92 -18.21 6.98
C GLY A 112 -2.41 -18.20 8.43
N GLU A 113 -1.50 -17.26 8.81
CA GLU A 113 -0.98 -17.18 10.17
C GLU A 113 -2.10 -16.86 11.18
N LYS A 114 -1.90 -17.18 12.44
CA LYS A 114 -2.94 -17.14 13.47
C LYS A 114 -3.37 -15.70 13.79
N THR A 115 -2.42 -14.81 14.05
CA THR A 115 -2.68 -13.43 14.48
C THR A 115 -2.40 -12.44 13.36
N MET A 116 -3.09 -11.27 13.36
CA MET A 116 -2.82 -10.22 12.39
C MET A 116 -1.40 -9.66 12.51
N THR A 117 -0.84 -9.65 13.71
CA THR A 117 0.55 -9.26 13.97
C THR A 117 1.55 -10.16 13.24
N GLU A 118 1.35 -11.48 13.30
CA GLU A 118 2.18 -12.46 12.58
C GLU A 118 2.00 -12.34 11.07
N ARG A 119 0.75 -12.23 10.58
CA ARG A 119 0.43 -12.03 9.16
C ARG A 119 1.11 -10.81 8.59
N LEU A 120 1.02 -9.68 9.30
CA LEU A 120 1.61 -8.42 8.87
C LEU A 120 3.14 -8.50 8.85
N SER A 121 3.77 -9.04 9.90
CA SER A 121 5.22 -9.21 9.96
C SER A 121 5.75 -10.09 8.82
N ALA A 122 5.06 -11.18 8.53
CA ALA A 122 5.43 -12.09 7.46
C ALA A 122 5.28 -11.43 6.07
N GLU A 123 4.17 -10.71 5.82
CA GLU A 123 3.98 -10.01 4.55
C GLU A 123 5.01 -8.90 4.33
N LEU A 124 5.34 -8.13 5.38
CA LEU A 124 6.37 -7.08 5.28
C LEU A 124 7.75 -7.66 4.99
N LEU A 125 8.12 -8.78 5.62
CA LEU A 125 9.37 -9.49 5.35
C LEU A 125 9.43 -10.03 3.93
N ASP A 126 8.35 -10.65 3.45
CA ASP A 126 8.28 -11.15 2.08
C ASP A 126 8.35 -9.99 1.08
N ALA A 127 7.61 -8.91 1.31
CA ALA A 127 7.59 -7.73 0.43
C ALA A 127 8.95 -7.02 0.39
N SER A 128 9.68 -6.92 1.51
CA SER A 128 11.03 -6.37 1.53
C SER A 128 12.00 -7.16 0.66
N ASN A 129 11.79 -8.46 0.53
CA ASN A 129 12.56 -9.36 -0.33
C ASN A 129 11.96 -9.54 -1.75
N ASN A 130 11.09 -8.63 -2.20
CA ASN A 130 10.38 -8.72 -3.48
C ASN A 130 9.59 -10.02 -3.66
N ARG A 131 8.97 -10.52 -2.61
CA ARG A 131 8.12 -11.70 -2.59
C ARG A 131 6.75 -11.39 -1.97
N GLY A 132 5.84 -12.33 -2.03
CA GLY A 132 4.52 -12.21 -1.43
C GLY A 132 3.43 -11.69 -2.37
N ASN A 133 2.19 -11.74 -1.88
CA ASN A 133 1.01 -11.41 -2.68
C ASN A 133 0.90 -9.92 -2.99
N ALA A 134 1.37 -9.05 -2.11
CA ALA A 134 1.39 -7.61 -2.35
C ALA A 134 2.30 -7.23 -3.53
N VAL A 135 3.48 -7.82 -3.60
CA VAL A 135 4.42 -7.63 -4.74
C VAL A 135 3.82 -8.20 -6.02
N LYS A 136 3.24 -9.41 -5.96
CA LYS A 136 2.55 -10.01 -7.10
C LYS A 136 1.44 -9.10 -7.64
N LYS A 137 0.67 -8.45 -6.75
CA LYS A 137 -0.37 -7.48 -7.15
C LYS A 137 0.20 -6.30 -7.93
N ARG A 138 1.36 -5.77 -7.53
CA ARG A 138 2.08 -4.73 -8.28
C ARG A 138 2.48 -5.24 -9.66
N GLU A 139 3.09 -6.43 -9.73
CA GLU A 139 3.54 -7.02 -10.99
C GLU A 139 2.37 -7.26 -11.96
N ASP A 140 1.26 -7.78 -11.48
CA ASP A 140 0.06 -8.00 -12.29
C ASP A 140 -0.50 -6.65 -12.80
N THR A 141 -0.48 -5.61 -11.97
CA THR A 141 -0.90 -4.26 -12.38
C THR A 141 0.03 -3.69 -13.47
N HIS A 142 1.34 -3.85 -13.32
CA HIS A 142 2.32 -3.42 -14.32
C HIS A 142 2.20 -4.23 -15.61
N ARG A 143 1.97 -5.54 -15.52
CA ARG A 143 1.74 -6.42 -16.68
C ARG A 143 0.48 -6.03 -17.45
N MET A 144 -0.60 -5.71 -16.74
CA MET A 144 -1.81 -5.18 -17.38
C MET A 144 -1.57 -3.84 -18.07
N ALA A 145 -0.79 -2.95 -17.46
CA ALA A 145 -0.44 -1.67 -18.06
C ALA A 145 0.42 -1.84 -19.33
N GLU A 146 1.38 -2.77 -19.30
CA GLU A 146 2.21 -3.10 -20.47
C GLU A 146 1.39 -3.72 -21.60
N ALA A 147 0.50 -4.65 -21.30
CA ALA A 147 -0.40 -5.25 -22.30
C ALA A 147 -1.31 -4.22 -22.98
N ASN A 148 -1.66 -3.14 -22.27
CA ASN A 148 -2.49 -2.05 -22.79
C ASN A 148 -1.68 -0.84 -23.30
N ARG A 149 -0.36 -0.98 -23.45
CA ARG A 149 0.53 0.11 -23.88
C ARG A 149 0.13 0.75 -25.22
N ALA A 150 -0.43 -0.03 -26.14
CA ALA A 150 -0.92 0.45 -27.40
C ALA A 150 -1.98 1.56 -27.27
N PHE A 151 -2.73 1.61 -26.17
CA PHE A 151 -3.76 2.61 -25.88
C PHE A 151 -3.25 3.83 -25.12
N SER A 152 -1.93 3.96 -24.91
CA SER A 152 -1.33 5.08 -24.17
C SER A 152 -1.60 6.46 -24.81
N HIS A 153 -1.81 6.50 -26.12
CA HIS A 153 -2.16 7.73 -26.85
C HIS A 153 -3.58 8.24 -26.52
N TYR A 154 -4.43 7.46 -25.87
CA TYR A 154 -5.73 7.90 -25.36
C TYR A 154 -5.64 8.57 -23.99
N ARG A 155 -4.44 8.84 -23.46
CA ARG A 155 -4.27 9.65 -22.25
C ARG A 155 -4.93 11.03 -22.39
N TRP A 156 -5.49 11.57 -21.30
CA TRP A 156 -5.98 12.93 -21.18
C TRP A 156 -5.06 13.78 -20.31
#